data_39c903d79039901b952628f5a6b3b36b
#
_entry.id   39c903d79039901b952628f5a6b3b36b
#
_cell.length_a   1.000
_cell.length_b   1.000
_cell.length_c   1.000
_cell.angle_alpha   90.00
_cell.angle_beta   90.00
_cell.angle_gamma   90.00
#
_symmetry.space_group_name_H-M   'P 1'
#
loop_
_entity.id
_entity.type
_entity.pdbx_description
1 polymer ?
#
loop_
_entity_poly.entity_id
_entity_poly.type
_entity_poly.pdbx_seq_one_letter_code
_entity_poly.pdbx_strand_id
1 'polypeptide(L)'
;KKQIAYTVSYYSVPQNKSNSEVFVMNADGSDNTQITHDAWQEGQPTWFKDGKKLAFLCNESGSSQVWEMNPDGSGRKQLTQYEGDIEGFSFSPDGKELLFIAQVKTVKSTADKHPDLPKATGIIVTDLMYKHWDEWVTTAPHPFVADFDGNAISNVTDILEGEPYESP
;
A
#
# COMPACT_ATOMS: atom_id res chain seq x y z
N LYS A 1 -11.61 -23.30 12.27
CA LYS A 1 -12.68 -22.53 11.58
C LYS A 1 -12.04 -21.74 10.45
N LYS A 2 -12.69 -21.71 9.27
CA LYS A 2 -12.29 -20.81 8.19
C LYS A 2 -12.98 -19.48 8.42
N GLN A 3 -12.21 -18.38 8.40
CA GLN A 3 -12.71 -17.03 8.50
C GLN A 3 -12.45 -16.27 7.20
N ILE A 4 -13.27 -15.27 6.93
CA ILE A 4 -13.16 -14.34 5.81
C ILE A 4 -12.89 -12.97 6.40
N ALA A 5 -11.86 -12.30 5.91
CA ALA A 5 -11.60 -10.89 6.18
C ALA A 5 -11.96 -10.08 4.92
N TYR A 6 -12.59 -8.93 5.10
CA TYR A 6 -13.01 -8.07 4.00
C TYR A 6 -13.09 -6.62 4.45
N THR A 7 -13.16 -5.71 3.50
CA THR A 7 -13.24 -4.27 3.75
C THR A 7 -14.63 -3.74 3.40
N VAL A 8 -15.14 -2.81 4.21
CA VAL A 8 -16.34 -2.04 3.91
C VAL A 8 -15.97 -0.57 3.84
N SER A 9 -16.28 0.08 2.71
CA SER A 9 -16.06 1.50 2.54
C SER A 9 -17.33 2.29 2.82
N TYR A 10 -17.20 3.34 3.61
CA TYR A 10 -18.26 4.27 4.00
C TYR A 10 -18.02 5.63 3.35
N TYR A 11 -19.08 6.27 2.88
CA TYR A 11 -19.03 7.58 2.26
C TYR A 11 -19.92 8.56 3.00
N SER A 12 -19.38 9.74 3.32
CA SER A 12 -20.13 10.86 3.89
C SER A 12 -20.22 11.99 2.86
N VAL A 13 -21.34 12.07 2.15
CA VAL A 13 -21.57 13.14 1.18
C VAL A 13 -21.47 14.53 1.82
N PRO A 14 -22.05 14.80 3.02
CA PRO A 14 -21.95 16.12 3.66
C PRO A 14 -20.51 16.53 4.01
N GLN A 15 -19.64 15.55 4.30
CA GLN A 15 -18.25 15.80 4.68
C GLN A 15 -17.29 15.67 3.50
N ASN A 16 -17.78 15.18 2.35
CA ASN A 16 -16.96 14.82 1.19
C ASN A 16 -15.76 13.95 1.58
N LYS A 17 -16.01 12.92 2.38
CA LYS A 17 -14.99 11.98 2.88
C LYS A 17 -15.46 10.55 2.76
N SER A 18 -14.49 9.66 2.59
CA SER A 18 -14.68 8.22 2.72
C SER A 18 -13.81 7.68 3.85
N ASN A 19 -14.22 6.55 4.39
CA ASN A 19 -13.46 5.73 5.31
C ASN A 19 -13.65 4.27 4.94
N SER A 20 -12.68 3.42 5.21
CA SER A 20 -12.79 1.98 4.98
C SER A 20 -12.27 1.21 6.18
N GLU A 21 -13.04 0.21 6.58
CA GLU A 21 -12.85 -0.56 7.80
C GLU A 21 -12.74 -2.06 7.48
N VAL A 22 -11.98 -2.77 8.27
CA VAL A 22 -11.81 -4.23 8.14
C VAL A 22 -12.83 -4.97 9.02
N PHE A 23 -13.43 -5.98 8.42
CA PHE A 23 -14.38 -6.90 9.05
C PHE A 23 -13.86 -8.33 8.97
N VAL A 24 -14.21 -9.13 9.95
CA VAL A 24 -13.97 -10.58 9.97
C VAL A 24 -15.27 -11.31 10.29
N MET A 25 -15.54 -12.39 9.56
CA MET A 25 -16.68 -13.29 9.81
C MET A 25 -16.27 -14.75 9.62
N ASN A 26 -17.07 -15.68 10.13
CA ASN A 26 -16.92 -17.09 9.78
C ASN A 26 -17.35 -17.33 8.32
N ALA A 27 -16.87 -18.42 7.71
CA ALA A 27 -17.19 -18.75 6.31
C ALA A 27 -18.67 -19.04 6.07
N ASP A 28 -19.46 -19.31 7.12
CA ASP A 28 -20.91 -19.47 7.07
C ASP A 28 -21.69 -18.16 7.27
N GLY A 29 -20.96 -17.01 7.38
CA GLY A 29 -21.52 -15.68 7.61
C GLY A 29 -21.81 -15.34 9.07
N SER A 30 -21.62 -16.26 10.01
CA SER A 30 -21.78 -16.00 11.44
C SER A 30 -20.62 -15.18 12.02
N ASP A 31 -20.81 -14.61 13.22
CA ASP A 31 -19.81 -13.85 13.97
C ASP A 31 -19.18 -12.69 13.16
N ASN A 32 -20.00 -12.02 12.34
CA ASN A 32 -19.55 -10.89 11.54
C ASN A 32 -19.24 -9.70 12.46
N THR A 33 -17.97 -9.32 12.51
CA THR A 33 -17.47 -8.29 13.44
C THR A 33 -16.59 -7.29 12.70
N GLN A 34 -16.83 -6.00 12.91
CA GLN A 34 -15.91 -4.93 12.55
C GLN A 34 -14.73 -4.95 13.53
N ILE A 35 -13.50 -4.98 13.03
CA ILE A 35 -12.29 -5.09 13.86
C ILE A 35 -11.40 -3.83 13.84
N THR A 36 -11.68 -2.87 12.93
CA THR A 36 -11.08 -1.54 12.95
C THR A 36 -12.15 -0.47 13.09
N HIS A 37 -11.85 0.63 13.79
CA HIS A 37 -12.83 1.66 14.19
C HIS A 37 -12.23 3.06 14.22
N ASP A 38 -11.26 3.33 13.37
CA ASP A 38 -10.56 4.60 13.37
C ASP A 38 -10.82 5.43 12.09
N ALA A 39 -10.08 6.51 11.91
CA ALA A 39 -10.28 7.43 10.79
C ALA A 39 -9.37 7.14 9.59
N TRP A 40 -8.62 6.04 9.65
CA TRP A 40 -7.66 5.68 8.62
C TRP A 40 -8.34 4.88 7.49
N GLN A 41 -7.69 4.87 6.31
CA GLN A 41 -8.13 4.04 5.20
C GLN A 41 -7.47 2.67 5.33
N GLU A 42 -8.27 1.63 5.56
CA GLU A 42 -7.80 0.26 5.60
C GLU A 42 -8.26 -0.52 4.37
N GLY A 43 -7.39 -1.38 3.86
CA GLY A 43 -7.69 -2.15 2.65
C GLY A 43 -6.92 -3.45 2.55
N GLN A 44 -7.35 -4.30 1.61
CA GLN A 44 -6.68 -5.55 1.23
C GLN A 44 -6.35 -6.49 2.40
N PRO A 45 -7.28 -6.76 3.36
CA PRO A 45 -6.98 -7.66 4.46
C PRO A 45 -6.64 -9.06 3.95
N THR A 46 -5.48 -9.54 4.34
CA THR A 46 -4.92 -10.82 3.90
C THR A 46 -4.47 -11.63 5.10
N TRP A 47 -4.93 -12.88 5.21
CA TRP A 47 -4.50 -13.78 6.27
C TRP A 47 -3.05 -14.20 6.08
N PHE A 48 -2.26 -14.18 7.16
CA PHE A 48 -0.99 -14.89 7.16
C PHE A 48 -1.22 -16.40 6.97
N LYS A 49 -0.22 -17.10 6.45
CA LYS A 49 -0.27 -18.53 6.14
C LYS A 49 -0.72 -19.39 7.32
N ASP A 50 -0.35 -19.03 8.53
CA ASP A 50 -0.71 -19.75 9.75
C ASP A 50 -2.15 -19.44 10.24
N GLY A 51 -2.82 -18.47 9.62
CA GLY A 51 -4.19 -18.05 9.95
C GLY A 51 -4.34 -17.37 11.32
N LYS A 52 -3.26 -16.92 11.94
CA LYS A 52 -3.30 -16.31 13.28
C LYS A 52 -3.41 -14.80 13.27
N LYS A 53 -2.91 -14.16 12.22
CA LYS A 53 -2.89 -12.71 12.04
C LYS A 53 -3.40 -12.32 10.67
N LEU A 54 -3.70 -11.05 10.52
CA LEU A 54 -4.03 -10.37 9.26
C LEU A 54 -2.93 -9.37 8.92
N ALA A 55 -2.57 -9.29 7.65
CA ALA A 55 -1.91 -8.13 7.07
C ALA A 55 -2.92 -7.29 6.31
N PHE A 56 -2.72 -5.98 6.24
CA PHE A 56 -3.62 -5.04 5.57
C PHE A 56 -2.88 -3.76 5.19
N LEU A 57 -3.40 -3.01 4.23
CA LEU A 57 -2.94 -1.65 3.94
C LEU A 57 -3.59 -0.68 4.92
N CYS A 58 -2.82 0.29 5.41
CA CYS A 58 -3.32 1.37 6.24
C CYS A 58 -2.47 2.64 6.09
N ASN A 59 -3.11 3.81 6.09
CA ASN A 59 -2.44 5.11 5.96
C ASN A 59 -2.22 5.83 7.30
N GLU A 60 -2.27 5.12 8.42
CA GLU A 60 -2.05 5.66 9.78
C GLU A 60 -0.70 6.38 9.92
N SER A 61 0.34 5.90 9.26
CA SER A 61 1.68 6.52 9.28
C SER A 61 1.86 7.73 8.34
N GLY A 62 0.79 8.19 7.69
CA GLY A 62 0.81 9.31 6.74
C GLY A 62 0.86 8.90 5.27
N SER A 63 1.21 7.67 4.97
CA SER A 63 1.12 7.03 3.65
C SER A 63 0.60 5.60 3.80
N SER A 64 0.07 5.02 2.70
CA SER A 64 -0.42 3.65 2.69
C SER A 64 0.76 2.68 2.85
N GLN A 65 0.77 1.91 3.94
CA GLN A 65 1.80 0.93 4.27
C GLN A 65 1.17 -0.42 4.60
N VAL A 66 1.97 -1.48 4.58
CA VAL A 66 1.52 -2.80 5.05
C VAL A 66 1.65 -2.86 6.56
N TRP A 67 0.56 -3.25 7.22
CA TRP A 67 0.45 -3.44 8.66
C TRP A 67 0.01 -4.86 8.97
N GLU A 68 0.24 -5.31 10.20
CA GLU A 68 -0.32 -6.55 10.75
C GLU A 68 -1.20 -6.26 11.95
N MET A 69 -2.13 -7.17 12.24
CA MET A 69 -2.95 -7.18 13.45
C MET A 69 -3.48 -8.58 13.79
N ASN A 70 -3.94 -8.75 15.01
CA ASN A 70 -4.70 -9.93 15.41
C ASN A 70 -6.14 -9.88 14.81
N PRO A 71 -6.84 -11.03 14.72
CA PRO A 71 -8.20 -11.09 14.19
C PRO A 71 -9.26 -10.35 15.02
N ASP A 72 -8.92 -9.90 16.21
CA ASP A 72 -9.75 -9.06 17.08
C ASP A 72 -9.43 -7.55 16.93
N GLY A 73 -8.55 -7.18 15.99
CA GLY A 73 -8.10 -5.81 15.74
C GLY A 73 -6.97 -5.32 16.65
N SER A 74 -6.58 -6.11 17.66
CA SER A 74 -5.48 -5.75 18.56
C SER A 74 -4.11 -6.00 17.94
N GLY A 75 -3.05 -5.49 18.60
CA GLY A 75 -1.68 -5.79 18.24
C GLY A 75 -1.25 -5.22 16.88
N ARG A 76 -1.83 -4.09 16.45
CA ARG A 76 -1.46 -3.39 15.20
C ARG A 76 0.03 -3.07 15.21
N LYS A 77 0.69 -3.37 14.10
CA LYS A 77 2.11 -3.11 13.89
C LYS A 77 2.38 -2.85 12.41
N GLN A 78 3.10 -1.78 12.13
CA GLN A 78 3.58 -1.47 10.78
C GLN A 78 4.70 -2.43 10.37
N LEU A 79 4.60 -3.01 9.18
CA LEU A 79 5.60 -3.92 8.61
C LEU A 79 6.51 -3.21 7.60
N THR A 80 5.99 -2.25 6.84
CA THR A 80 6.74 -1.53 5.81
C THR A 80 6.95 -0.07 6.19
N GLN A 81 8.07 0.52 5.74
CA GLN A 81 8.37 1.95 5.81
C GLN A 81 8.91 2.39 4.44
N TYR A 82 8.04 2.43 3.45
CA TYR A 82 8.38 2.88 2.11
C TYR A 82 8.10 4.39 1.98
N GLU A 83 8.94 5.09 1.20
CA GLU A 83 8.72 6.51 0.90
C GLU A 83 7.61 6.64 -0.15
N GLY A 84 6.39 6.86 0.27
CA GLY A 84 5.19 6.93 -0.56
C GLY A 84 4.17 5.85 -0.22
N ASP A 85 3.16 5.74 -1.07
CA ASP A 85 2.06 4.79 -0.90
C ASP A 85 2.40 3.42 -1.48
N ILE A 86 2.05 2.38 -0.74
CA ILE A 86 1.97 1.01 -1.25
C ILE A 86 0.56 0.79 -1.78
N GLU A 87 0.45 0.38 -3.04
CA GLU A 87 -0.82 0.19 -3.76
C GLU A 87 -1.40 -1.20 -3.58
N GLY A 88 -0.54 -2.19 -3.36
CA GLY A 88 -0.93 -3.57 -3.16
C GLY A 88 0.20 -4.43 -2.65
N PHE A 89 -0.14 -5.57 -2.06
CA PHE A 89 0.85 -6.51 -1.56
C PHE A 89 0.37 -7.96 -1.62
N SER A 90 1.32 -8.88 -1.56
CA SER A 90 1.07 -10.32 -1.44
C SER A 90 2.23 -11.01 -0.74
N PHE A 91 1.95 -12.05 0.05
CA PHE A 91 2.99 -12.91 0.60
C PHE A 91 3.25 -14.10 -0.32
N SER A 92 4.50 -14.58 -0.34
CA SER A 92 4.85 -15.83 -0.99
C SER A 92 4.09 -17.02 -0.38
N PRO A 93 3.85 -18.11 -1.12
CA PRO A 93 3.12 -19.29 -0.62
C PRO A 93 3.76 -19.95 0.62
N ASP A 94 5.06 -19.78 0.81
CA ASP A 94 5.77 -20.27 2.00
C ASP A 94 5.73 -19.26 3.17
N GLY A 95 5.31 -18.01 2.91
CA GLY A 95 5.18 -16.94 3.89
C GLY A 95 6.51 -16.29 4.29
N LYS A 96 7.55 -16.41 3.45
CA LYS A 96 8.89 -15.89 3.75
C LYS A 96 9.26 -14.63 2.99
N GLU A 97 8.46 -14.26 2.00
CA GLU A 97 8.67 -13.07 1.18
C GLU A 97 7.40 -12.24 1.12
N LEU A 98 7.57 -10.94 1.02
CA LEU A 98 6.54 -9.96 0.76
C LEU A 98 6.82 -9.31 -0.60
N LEU A 99 5.87 -9.45 -1.53
CA LEU A 99 5.78 -8.64 -2.75
C LEU A 99 4.90 -7.43 -2.44
N PHE A 100 5.30 -6.24 -2.86
CA PHE A 100 4.44 -5.06 -2.84
C PHE A 100 4.66 -4.18 -4.07
N ILE A 101 3.65 -3.41 -4.43
CA ILE A 101 3.68 -2.45 -5.54
C ILE A 101 3.72 -1.05 -4.97
N ALA A 102 4.65 -0.23 -5.44
CA ALA A 102 4.77 1.16 -5.04
C ALA A 102 5.24 2.05 -6.21
N GLN A 103 4.89 3.32 -6.17
CA GLN A 103 5.28 4.28 -7.20
C GLN A 103 6.74 4.66 -7.07
N VAL A 104 7.49 4.54 -8.17
CA VAL A 104 8.89 4.97 -8.28
C VAL A 104 8.97 6.18 -9.20
N LYS A 105 9.76 7.16 -8.81
CA LYS A 105 9.98 8.36 -9.61
C LYS A 105 10.84 8.02 -10.83
N THR A 106 10.25 8.08 -12.02
CA THR A 106 10.93 7.79 -13.30
C THR A 106 11.40 9.03 -14.03
N VAL A 107 10.83 10.21 -13.74
CA VAL A 107 11.16 11.48 -14.37
C VAL A 107 11.78 12.43 -13.35
N LYS A 108 12.96 12.95 -13.66
CA LYS A 108 13.61 13.99 -12.85
C LYS A 108 12.76 15.26 -12.87
N SER A 109 12.41 15.77 -11.68
CA SER A 109 11.73 17.06 -11.54
C SER A 109 12.62 18.21 -11.98
N THR A 110 12.05 19.41 -12.12
CA THR A 110 12.81 20.62 -12.39
C THR A 110 13.80 20.93 -11.26
N ALA A 111 13.40 20.69 -10.00
CA ALA A 111 14.30 20.85 -8.86
C ALA A 111 15.49 19.86 -8.87
N ASP A 112 15.28 18.61 -9.37
CA ASP A 112 16.39 17.66 -9.53
C ASP A 112 17.36 18.04 -10.64
N LYS A 113 16.85 18.68 -11.72
CA LYS A 113 17.66 19.17 -12.85
C LYS A 113 18.35 20.51 -12.54
N HIS A 114 17.72 21.31 -11.70
CA HIS A 114 18.16 22.67 -11.32
C HIS A 114 18.15 22.82 -9.78
N PRO A 115 19.12 22.23 -9.07
CA PRO A 115 19.17 22.30 -7.59
C PRO A 115 19.36 23.73 -7.05
N ASP A 116 19.84 24.65 -7.89
CA ASP A 116 19.94 26.08 -7.62
C ASP A 116 18.59 26.79 -7.62
N LEU A 117 17.54 26.15 -8.13
CA LEU A 117 16.17 26.67 -8.21
C LEU A 117 15.17 25.81 -7.42
N PRO A 118 15.34 25.63 -6.09
CA PRO A 118 14.55 24.65 -5.31
C PRO A 118 13.04 25.00 -5.21
N LYS A 119 12.66 26.24 -5.56
CA LYS A 119 11.27 26.69 -5.58
C LYS A 119 10.64 26.73 -6.97
N ALA A 120 11.34 26.23 -7.98
CA ALA A 120 10.82 26.19 -9.35
C ALA A 120 9.68 25.15 -9.44
N THR A 121 8.51 25.61 -9.93
CA THR A 121 7.31 24.78 -10.14
C THR A 121 7.09 24.42 -11.61
N GLY A 122 7.95 24.90 -12.51
CA GLY A 122 7.89 24.57 -13.94
C GLY A 122 8.13 23.09 -14.17
N ILE A 123 7.47 22.52 -15.17
CA ILE A 123 7.64 21.11 -15.58
C ILE A 123 8.31 21.12 -16.96
N ILE A 124 9.40 20.36 -17.08
CA ILE A 124 10.14 20.20 -18.34
C ILE A 124 9.65 18.90 -18.98
N VAL A 125 8.89 19.03 -20.06
CA VAL A 125 8.33 17.91 -20.83
C VAL A 125 9.29 17.60 -21.97
N THR A 126 9.70 16.33 -22.08
CA THR A 126 10.61 15.84 -23.14
C THR A 126 9.98 14.73 -23.98
N ASP A 127 8.80 14.24 -23.60
CA ASP A 127 8.09 13.15 -24.27
C ASP A 127 6.62 13.47 -24.45
N LEU A 128 5.94 12.73 -25.36
CA LEU A 128 4.54 12.93 -25.70
C LEU A 128 3.57 12.44 -24.62
N MET A 129 3.90 11.36 -23.92
CA MET A 129 3.07 10.78 -22.85
C MET A 129 3.33 11.42 -21.49
N TYR A 130 3.29 12.73 -21.43
CA TYR A 130 3.59 13.50 -20.23
C TYR A 130 2.41 13.66 -19.28
N LYS A 131 1.20 13.39 -19.70
CA LYS A 131 -0.01 13.45 -18.89
C LYS A 131 -0.90 12.24 -19.11
N HIS A 132 -1.49 11.75 -18.02
CA HIS A 132 -2.63 10.86 -18.03
C HIS A 132 -3.80 11.65 -17.44
N TRP A 133 -4.81 11.95 -18.28
CA TRP A 133 -5.90 12.87 -17.94
C TRP A 133 -5.36 14.26 -17.55
N ASP A 134 -5.49 14.64 -16.29
CA ASP A 134 -5.03 15.91 -15.73
C ASP A 134 -3.76 15.76 -14.88
N GLU A 135 -3.27 14.51 -14.64
CA GLU A 135 -2.08 14.23 -13.84
C GLU A 135 -0.81 14.12 -14.69
N TRP A 136 0.31 14.61 -14.15
CA TRP A 136 1.61 14.46 -14.78
C TRP A 136 2.16 13.06 -14.54
N VAL A 137 2.58 12.38 -15.61
CA VAL A 137 3.24 11.07 -15.53
C VAL A 137 4.69 11.29 -15.12
N THR A 138 4.97 11.18 -13.83
CA THR A 138 6.32 11.37 -13.24
C THR A 138 6.81 10.16 -12.46
N THR A 139 5.92 9.20 -12.27
CA THR A 139 6.18 7.95 -11.54
C THR A 139 5.66 6.77 -12.35
N ALA A 140 6.18 5.59 -12.05
CA ALA A 140 5.67 4.32 -12.55
C ALA A 140 5.55 3.31 -11.39
N PRO A 141 4.53 2.42 -11.40
CA PRO A 141 4.41 1.37 -10.38
C PRO A 141 5.47 0.30 -10.61
N HIS A 142 6.32 0.07 -9.60
CA HIS A 142 7.32 -0.99 -9.59
C HIS A 142 6.96 -2.07 -8.56
N PRO A 143 7.19 -3.36 -8.87
CA PRO A 143 7.12 -4.44 -7.90
C PRO A 143 8.40 -4.52 -7.08
N PHE A 144 8.23 -4.58 -5.76
CA PHE A 144 9.29 -4.77 -4.78
C PHE A 144 9.15 -6.14 -4.13
N VAL A 145 10.27 -6.81 -3.89
CA VAL A 145 10.32 -8.04 -3.08
C VAL A 145 11.16 -7.79 -1.86
N ALA A 146 10.71 -8.28 -0.73
CA ALA A 146 11.41 -8.22 0.55
C ALA A 146 11.35 -9.57 1.25
N ASP A 147 12.41 -9.92 1.98
CA ASP A 147 12.38 -11.04 2.90
C ASP A 147 11.44 -10.74 4.07
N PHE A 148 10.70 -11.74 4.52
CA PHE A 148 9.82 -11.66 5.69
C PHE A 148 10.10 -12.81 6.65
N ASP A 149 10.50 -12.50 7.87
CA ASP A 149 10.83 -13.48 8.92
C ASP A 149 9.65 -13.85 9.84
N GLY A 150 8.44 -13.38 9.50
CA GLY A 150 7.23 -13.53 10.32
C GLY A 150 6.98 -12.38 11.29
N ASN A 151 7.89 -11.40 11.36
CA ASN A 151 7.79 -10.25 12.26
C ASN A 151 8.24 -8.93 11.61
N ALA A 152 9.23 -8.97 10.73
CA ALA A 152 9.81 -7.80 10.06
C ALA A 152 10.17 -8.12 8.61
N ILE A 153 10.26 -7.08 7.79
CA ILE A 153 10.80 -7.17 6.43
C ILE A 153 12.26 -6.73 6.40
N SER A 154 13.03 -7.29 5.48
CA SER A 154 14.42 -6.92 5.18
C SER A 154 14.73 -7.14 3.71
N ASN A 155 15.92 -6.73 3.26
CA ASN A 155 16.41 -6.97 1.89
C ASN A 155 15.40 -6.55 0.80
N VAL A 156 14.84 -5.33 0.95
CA VAL A 156 13.87 -4.79 -0.02
C VAL A 156 14.58 -4.52 -1.34
N THR A 157 14.07 -5.09 -2.42
CA THR A 157 14.62 -4.99 -3.77
C THR A 157 13.55 -4.55 -4.74
N ASP A 158 13.81 -3.49 -5.50
CA ASP A 158 13.03 -3.09 -6.66
C ASP A 158 13.38 -4.01 -7.84
N ILE A 159 12.42 -4.78 -8.34
CA ILE A 159 12.67 -5.75 -9.43
C ILE A 159 12.91 -5.03 -10.77
N LEU A 160 12.38 -3.81 -10.93
CA LEU A 160 12.52 -3.00 -12.14
C LEU A 160 13.53 -1.85 -11.97
N GLU A 161 14.44 -1.93 -10.99
CA GLU A 161 15.42 -0.87 -10.76
C GLU A 161 16.20 -0.52 -12.03
N GLY A 162 16.14 0.76 -12.41
CA GLY A 162 16.81 1.27 -13.61
C GLY A 162 16.06 1.07 -14.92
N GLU A 163 14.91 0.40 -14.90
CA GLU A 163 14.03 0.23 -16.06
C GLU A 163 12.99 1.37 -16.11
N PRO A 164 12.67 1.89 -17.30
CA PRO A 164 11.65 2.93 -17.47
C PRO A 164 10.23 2.36 -17.63
N TYR A 165 10.05 1.07 -17.40
CA TYR A 165 8.79 0.37 -17.65
C TYR A 165 7.90 0.37 -16.41
N GLU A 166 6.60 0.38 -16.65
CA GLU A 166 5.57 0.13 -15.64
C GLU A 166 5.41 -1.37 -15.42
N SER A 167 5.06 -1.78 -14.21
CA SER A 167 4.60 -3.15 -13.99
C SER A 167 3.24 -3.35 -14.70
N PRO A 168 3.00 -4.50 -15.33
CA PRO A 168 1.74 -4.80 -16.00
C PRO A 168 0.55 -4.91 -15.03
#